data_c41b553f6e9feba4eac1d9c2ac12a4eb
#
_entry.id   c41b553f6e9feba4eac1d9c2ac12a4eb
#
_cell.length_a   1.000
_cell.length_b   1.000
_cell.length_c   1.000
_cell.angle_alpha   90.00
_cell.angle_beta   90.00
_cell.angle_gamma   90.00
#
_symmetry.space_group_name_H-M   'P 1'
#
loop_
_entity.id
_entity.type
_entity.pdbx_description
1 polymer ?
#
loop_
_entity_poly.entity_id
_entity_poly.type
_entity_poly.pdbx_seq_one_letter_code
_entity_poly.pdbx_strand_id
1 'polypeptide(L)'
;MCRTIVGVSANLCPVDPEGKNLHSSVSSQFAEGIRQAGGLPMVIPMGDPSLVKDYVETIDKLILSGGQNVDPSLYGEEKTIESDDYNIERDQFDLALLKEAVRQNKPVLGICRGVQLINVAFGGTLNQEIEGHWQGLPFGTSHSIETKKGSVVEQLFGQASRINSVHRQSIKDLAPNFRATAFDPRDHTIEAIEAVDGHRIMGLQWHPEYLVNEEEGNLELFRYLLQEL
;
A
#
# COMPACT_ATOMS: atom_id res chain seq x y z
N MET A 1 -12.88 -10.20 -24.10
CA MET A 1 -13.07 -9.28 -22.97
C MET A 1 -11.78 -8.55 -22.75
N CYS A 2 -11.79 -7.22 -22.54
CA CYS A 2 -10.59 -6.49 -22.11
C CYS A 2 -10.22 -6.93 -20.70
N ARG A 3 -8.92 -7.04 -20.41
CA ARG A 3 -8.43 -7.31 -19.05
C ARG A 3 -8.57 -6.06 -18.19
N THR A 4 -8.87 -6.22 -16.92
CA THR A 4 -8.83 -5.15 -15.92
C THR A 4 -7.40 -4.60 -15.80
N ILE A 5 -7.22 -3.31 -16.00
CA ILE A 5 -5.91 -2.64 -15.92
C ILE A 5 -5.69 -2.17 -14.49
N VAL A 6 -4.62 -2.65 -13.87
CA VAL A 6 -4.22 -2.25 -12.51
C VAL A 6 -2.98 -1.37 -12.59
N GLY A 7 -3.15 -0.09 -12.27
CA GLY A 7 -2.05 0.85 -12.11
C GLY A 7 -1.33 0.62 -10.79
N VAL A 8 0.00 0.57 -10.82
CA VAL A 8 0.84 0.47 -9.61
C VAL A 8 1.75 1.69 -9.56
N SER A 9 1.66 2.48 -8.49
CA SER A 9 2.52 3.65 -8.33
C SER A 9 3.98 3.25 -8.17
N ALA A 10 4.88 3.90 -8.92
CA ALA A 10 6.30 3.62 -8.91
C ALA A 10 7.07 4.53 -7.94
N ASN A 11 8.23 4.05 -7.52
CA ASN A 11 9.25 4.85 -6.85
C ASN A 11 10.29 5.34 -7.88
N LEU A 12 11.08 6.35 -7.51
CA LEU A 12 12.30 6.74 -8.22
C LEU A 12 13.51 6.15 -7.48
N CYS A 13 14.25 5.30 -8.17
CA CYS A 13 15.44 4.68 -7.64
C CYS A 13 16.66 5.07 -8.46
N PRO A 14 17.76 5.53 -7.83
CA PRO A 14 19.01 5.75 -8.53
C PRO A 14 19.60 4.41 -9.00
N VAL A 15 20.07 4.38 -10.23
CA VAL A 15 20.73 3.20 -10.83
C VAL A 15 22.21 3.40 -11.07
N ASP A 16 22.75 4.54 -10.70
CA ASP A 16 24.17 4.84 -10.73
C ASP A 16 24.67 5.29 -9.34
N PRO A 17 25.99 5.14 -9.05
CA PRO A 17 26.56 5.50 -7.75
C PRO A 17 26.44 7.00 -7.40
N GLU A 18 26.26 7.86 -8.40
CA GLU A 18 26.16 9.32 -8.25
C GLU A 18 24.72 9.77 -7.99
N GLY A 19 23.75 8.86 -8.11
CA GLY A 19 22.32 9.16 -7.90
C GLY A 19 21.69 10.05 -8.96
N LYS A 20 22.35 10.22 -10.10
CA LYS A 20 21.89 11.13 -11.16
C LYS A 20 20.91 10.50 -12.14
N ASN A 21 21.04 9.19 -12.34
CA ASN A 21 20.17 8.44 -13.26
C ASN A 21 19.07 7.75 -12.44
N LEU A 22 17.87 8.32 -12.51
CA LEU A 22 16.70 7.82 -11.76
C LEU A 22 15.82 6.94 -12.67
N HIS A 23 15.45 5.77 -12.17
CA HIS A 23 14.49 4.88 -12.81
C HIS A 23 13.19 4.83 -12.03
N SER A 24 12.07 4.94 -12.75
CA SER A 24 10.78 4.57 -12.17
C SER A 24 10.75 3.06 -11.96
N SER A 25 10.62 2.63 -10.72
CA SER A 25 10.68 1.21 -10.36
C SER A 25 9.59 0.81 -9.38
N VAL A 26 9.15 -0.44 -9.52
CA VAL A 26 8.26 -1.14 -8.61
C VAL A 26 8.63 -2.61 -8.61
N SER A 27 8.38 -3.32 -7.51
CA SER A 27 8.65 -4.77 -7.46
C SER A 27 7.90 -5.50 -8.59
N SER A 28 8.61 -6.35 -9.32
CA SER A 28 8.02 -7.22 -10.34
C SER A 28 6.97 -8.19 -9.77
N GLN A 29 6.97 -8.42 -8.46
CA GLN A 29 6.01 -9.27 -7.77
C GLN A 29 4.58 -8.70 -7.85
N PHE A 30 4.40 -7.38 -7.90
CA PHE A 30 3.09 -6.79 -8.20
C PHE A 30 2.58 -7.20 -9.56
N ALA A 31 3.44 -7.12 -10.59
CA ALA A 31 3.07 -7.52 -11.93
C ALA A 31 2.72 -9.01 -12.00
N GLU A 32 3.46 -9.84 -11.27
CA GLU A 32 3.19 -11.29 -11.20
C GLU A 32 1.85 -11.58 -10.51
N GLY A 33 1.56 -10.98 -9.33
CA GLY A 33 0.30 -11.16 -8.61
C GLY A 33 -0.91 -10.73 -9.45
N ILE A 34 -0.84 -9.53 -10.07
CA ILE A 34 -1.89 -9.01 -10.94
C ILE A 34 -2.12 -9.94 -12.14
N ARG A 35 -1.04 -10.42 -12.78
CA ARG A 35 -1.11 -11.33 -13.93
C ARG A 35 -1.73 -12.68 -13.56
N GLN A 36 -1.34 -13.26 -12.42
CA GLN A 36 -1.89 -14.53 -11.92
C GLN A 36 -3.38 -14.39 -11.57
N ALA A 37 -3.79 -13.24 -11.08
CA ALA A 37 -5.20 -12.93 -10.83
C ALA A 37 -6.01 -12.67 -12.12
N GLY A 38 -5.35 -12.53 -13.29
CA GLY A 38 -5.99 -12.33 -14.60
C GLY A 38 -6.05 -10.88 -15.08
N GLY A 39 -5.46 -9.93 -14.34
CA GLY A 39 -5.37 -8.52 -14.70
C GLY A 39 -4.22 -8.18 -15.65
N LEU A 40 -4.14 -6.92 -16.01
CA LEU A 40 -3.05 -6.31 -16.78
C LEU A 40 -2.33 -5.29 -15.89
N PRO A 41 -1.09 -5.54 -15.45
CA PRO A 41 -0.33 -4.59 -14.65
C PRO A 41 0.17 -3.43 -15.51
N MET A 42 0.05 -2.21 -15.00
CA MET A 42 0.59 -1.00 -15.58
C MET A 42 1.37 -0.21 -14.52
N VAL A 43 2.64 0.07 -14.75
CA VAL A 43 3.44 0.91 -13.87
C VAL A 43 3.11 2.37 -14.15
N ILE A 44 2.74 3.12 -13.10
CA ILE A 44 2.54 4.57 -13.18
C ILE A 44 3.85 5.22 -12.76
N PRO A 45 4.60 5.83 -13.70
CA PRO A 45 5.86 6.48 -13.38
C PRO A 45 5.59 7.73 -12.54
N MET A 46 6.41 7.94 -11.51
CA MET A 46 6.43 9.21 -10.80
C MET A 46 6.92 10.33 -11.73
N GLY A 47 6.27 11.48 -11.71
CA GLY A 47 6.62 12.58 -12.60
C GLY A 47 5.67 13.76 -12.50
N ASP A 48 5.28 14.33 -13.64
CA ASP A 48 4.44 15.52 -13.71
C ASP A 48 3.04 15.28 -13.12
N PRO A 49 2.65 15.99 -12.04
CA PRO A 49 1.32 15.85 -11.43
C PRO A 49 0.17 16.21 -12.38
N SER A 50 0.41 16.98 -13.43
CA SER A 50 -0.62 17.32 -14.43
C SER A 50 -1.14 16.10 -15.20
N LEU A 51 -0.36 15.01 -15.25
CA LEU A 51 -0.71 13.76 -15.93
C LEU A 51 -1.51 12.78 -15.05
N VAL A 52 -1.66 13.07 -13.76
CA VAL A 52 -2.34 12.18 -12.79
C VAL A 52 -3.75 11.82 -13.25
N LYS A 53 -4.50 12.79 -13.78
CA LYS A 53 -5.85 12.56 -14.30
C LYS A 53 -5.84 11.53 -15.43
N ASP A 54 -4.93 11.67 -16.37
CA ASP A 54 -4.83 10.78 -17.54
C ASP A 54 -4.41 9.37 -17.14
N TYR A 55 -3.47 9.25 -16.17
CA TYR A 55 -3.11 7.95 -15.59
C TYR A 55 -4.29 7.25 -14.95
N VAL A 56 -5.06 7.96 -14.10
CA VAL A 56 -6.21 7.36 -13.42
C VAL A 56 -7.35 7.05 -14.39
N GLU A 57 -7.56 7.84 -15.44
CA GLU A 57 -8.54 7.51 -16.50
C GLU A 57 -8.15 6.24 -17.27
N THR A 58 -6.85 5.97 -17.42
CA THR A 58 -6.35 4.81 -18.18
C THR A 58 -6.47 3.48 -17.42
N ILE A 59 -6.52 3.51 -16.09
CA ILE A 59 -6.58 2.30 -15.25
C ILE A 59 -7.98 2.01 -14.74
N ASP A 60 -8.24 0.76 -14.39
CA ASP A 60 -9.49 0.36 -13.72
C ASP A 60 -9.35 0.35 -12.20
N LYS A 61 -8.18 0.02 -11.69
CA LYS A 61 -7.84 -0.11 -10.26
C LYS A 61 -6.47 0.50 -9.99
N LEU A 62 -6.26 1.00 -8.76
CA LEU A 62 -4.98 1.60 -8.33
C LEU A 62 -4.37 0.80 -7.17
N ILE A 63 -3.09 0.49 -7.26
CA ILE A 63 -2.26 0.07 -6.13
C ILE A 63 -1.29 1.20 -5.79
N LEU A 64 -1.35 1.69 -4.55
CA LEU A 64 -0.30 2.52 -3.97
C LEU A 64 0.75 1.60 -3.33
N SER A 65 1.95 1.59 -3.90
CA SER A 65 3.01 0.65 -3.53
C SER A 65 3.74 1.03 -2.24
N GLY A 66 4.48 0.08 -1.69
CA GLY A 66 5.42 0.31 -0.59
C GLY A 66 6.59 1.23 -0.96
N GLY A 67 7.45 1.54 0.00
CA GLY A 67 8.65 2.36 -0.21
C GLY A 67 9.05 3.19 1.00
N GLN A 68 9.58 4.38 0.77
CA GLN A 68 10.12 5.29 1.77
C GLN A 68 9.08 5.68 2.83
N ASN A 69 9.56 6.26 3.92
CA ASN A 69 8.71 6.83 4.97
C ASN A 69 7.84 7.97 4.41
N VAL A 70 6.61 8.06 4.90
CA VAL A 70 5.72 9.21 4.67
C VAL A 70 6.20 10.39 5.50
N ASP A 71 6.34 11.57 4.89
CA ASP A 71 6.86 12.76 5.57
C ASP A 71 5.87 13.24 6.67
N PRO A 72 6.33 13.44 7.92
CA PRO A 72 5.47 13.84 9.03
C PRO A 72 4.76 15.18 8.85
N SER A 73 5.29 16.07 8.03
CA SER A 73 4.63 17.36 7.71
C SER A 73 3.25 17.18 7.06
N LEU A 74 3.00 16.03 6.42
CA LEU A 74 1.71 15.72 5.79
C LEU A 74 0.59 15.44 6.79
N TYR A 75 0.94 15.09 8.04
CA TYR A 75 -0.03 14.90 9.13
C TYR A 75 0.22 15.83 10.32
N GLY A 76 0.94 16.96 10.07
CA GLY A 76 1.09 18.06 11.02
C GLY A 76 2.07 17.80 12.15
N GLU A 77 2.96 16.84 12.03
CA GLU A 77 4.01 16.54 13.00
C GLU A 77 5.40 16.97 12.49
N GLU A 78 6.32 17.21 13.42
CA GLU A 78 7.74 17.38 13.11
C GLU A 78 8.43 16.02 13.04
N LYS A 79 9.56 15.95 12.32
CA LYS A 79 10.39 14.74 12.27
C LYS A 79 11.01 14.48 13.64
N THR A 80 10.76 13.30 14.20
CA THR A 80 11.29 12.86 15.50
C THR A 80 12.44 11.87 15.37
N ILE A 81 12.67 11.36 14.14
CA ILE A 81 13.77 10.46 13.83
C ILE A 81 14.68 11.10 12.78
N GLU A 82 15.99 10.88 12.89
CA GLU A 82 16.92 11.20 11.83
C GLU A 82 16.87 10.10 10.76
N SER A 83 16.35 10.44 9.59
CA SER A 83 16.30 9.57 8.43
C SER A 83 16.36 10.41 7.16
N ASP A 84 17.07 9.94 6.17
CA ASP A 84 17.07 10.46 4.79
C ASP A 84 16.08 9.69 3.87
N ASP A 85 15.37 8.70 4.44
CA ASP A 85 14.40 7.88 3.72
C ASP A 85 13.02 8.54 3.62
N TYR A 86 12.97 9.79 3.16
CA TYR A 86 11.76 10.53 2.84
C TYR A 86 11.80 11.05 1.41
N ASN A 87 10.66 11.04 0.73
CA ASN A 87 10.51 11.61 -0.60
C ASN A 87 9.18 12.37 -0.72
N ILE A 88 9.22 13.65 -0.40
CA ILE A 88 8.02 14.51 -0.41
C ILE A 88 7.39 14.65 -1.81
N GLU A 89 8.18 14.58 -2.88
CA GLU A 89 7.65 14.65 -4.25
C GLU A 89 6.83 13.39 -4.55
N ARG A 90 7.30 12.22 -4.11
CA ARG A 90 6.56 10.96 -4.21
C ARG A 90 5.29 11.00 -3.37
N ASP A 91 5.37 11.51 -2.14
CA ASP A 91 4.19 11.65 -1.28
C ASP A 91 3.11 12.49 -1.96
N GLN A 92 3.50 13.66 -2.49
CA GLN A 92 2.59 14.56 -3.20
C GLN A 92 2.00 13.94 -4.47
N PHE A 93 2.81 13.21 -5.24
CA PHE A 93 2.35 12.53 -6.44
C PHE A 93 1.36 11.39 -6.12
N ASP A 94 1.69 10.53 -5.15
CA ASP A 94 0.81 9.43 -4.74
C ASP A 94 -0.48 9.94 -4.07
N LEU A 95 -0.42 11.06 -3.31
CA LEU A 95 -1.61 11.75 -2.80
C LEU A 95 -2.51 12.28 -3.93
N ALA A 96 -1.92 12.81 -4.99
CA ALA A 96 -2.67 13.26 -6.15
C ALA A 96 -3.33 12.09 -6.89
N LEU A 97 -2.62 10.97 -7.06
CA LEU A 97 -3.18 9.73 -7.62
C LEU A 97 -4.35 9.21 -6.79
N LEU A 98 -4.20 9.14 -5.46
CA LEU A 98 -5.26 8.72 -4.54
C LEU A 98 -6.50 9.61 -4.66
N LYS A 99 -6.30 10.93 -4.57
CA LYS A 99 -7.38 11.92 -4.65
C LYS A 99 -8.15 11.80 -5.97
N GLU A 100 -7.44 11.63 -7.06
CA GLU A 100 -8.07 11.48 -8.38
C GLU A 100 -8.76 10.13 -8.53
N ALA A 101 -8.20 9.04 -8.00
CA ALA A 101 -8.83 7.72 -7.98
C ALA A 101 -10.14 7.75 -7.19
N VAL A 102 -10.16 8.40 -6.02
CA VAL A 102 -11.38 8.62 -5.22
C VAL A 102 -12.42 9.43 -6.02
N ARG A 103 -11.99 10.53 -6.65
CA ARG A 103 -12.88 11.37 -7.48
C ARG A 103 -13.52 10.59 -8.62
N GLN A 104 -12.78 9.66 -9.25
CA GLN A 104 -13.27 8.82 -10.34
C GLN A 104 -13.92 7.51 -9.85
N ASN A 105 -14.07 7.33 -8.52
CA ASN A 105 -14.60 6.13 -7.90
C ASN A 105 -13.86 4.85 -8.31
N LYS A 106 -12.53 4.94 -8.51
CA LYS A 106 -11.68 3.78 -8.78
C LYS A 106 -11.32 3.07 -7.48
N PRO A 107 -11.33 1.72 -7.44
CA PRO A 107 -10.83 0.98 -6.30
C PRO A 107 -9.35 1.23 -6.04
N VAL A 108 -8.98 1.30 -4.76
CA VAL A 108 -7.60 1.54 -4.33
C VAL A 108 -7.17 0.51 -3.30
N LEU A 109 -6.01 -0.09 -3.53
CA LEU A 109 -5.31 -0.94 -2.57
C LEU A 109 -4.00 -0.27 -2.15
N GLY A 110 -3.85 0.01 -0.85
CA GLY A 110 -2.59 0.51 -0.29
C GLY A 110 -1.75 -0.63 0.28
N ILE A 111 -0.47 -0.72 -0.09
CA ILE A 111 0.47 -1.73 0.42
C ILE A 111 1.61 -1.04 1.16
N CYS A 112 1.85 -1.43 2.41
CA CYS A 112 2.90 -0.92 3.29
C CYS A 112 2.86 0.61 3.39
N ARG A 113 3.79 1.34 2.81
CA ARG A 113 3.71 2.81 2.71
C ARG A 113 2.37 3.28 2.13
N GLY A 114 1.79 2.55 1.17
CA GLY A 114 0.51 2.91 0.55
C GLY A 114 -0.64 2.98 1.54
N VAL A 115 -0.75 2.06 2.51
CA VAL A 115 -1.80 2.12 3.54
C VAL A 115 -1.58 3.29 4.49
N GLN A 116 -0.33 3.61 4.82
CA GLN A 116 0.04 4.74 5.66
C GLN A 116 -0.36 6.06 5.00
N LEU A 117 -0.04 6.21 3.71
CA LEU A 117 -0.39 7.40 2.93
C LEU A 117 -1.91 7.57 2.79
N ILE A 118 -2.66 6.48 2.60
CA ILE A 118 -4.13 6.49 2.61
C ILE A 118 -4.64 7.01 3.96
N ASN A 119 -4.14 6.49 5.08
CA ASN A 119 -4.53 6.95 6.40
C ASN A 119 -4.30 8.45 6.58
N VAL A 120 -3.12 8.95 6.21
CA VAL A 120 -2.76 10.37 6.26
C VAL A 120 -3.66 11.22 5.37
N ALA A 121 -3.94 10.77 4.15
CA ALA A 121 -4.80 11.49 3.20
C ALA A 121 -6.22 11.73 3.70
N PHE A 122 -6.72 10.85 4.59
CA PHE A 122 -8.03 10.95 5.21
C PHE A 122 -8.00 11.50 6.65
N GLY A 123 -6.86 12.06 7.08
CA GLY A 123 -6.71 12.80 8.34
C GLY A 123 -6.22 11.98 9.52
N GLY A 124 -5.70 10.78 9.30
CA GLY A 124 -5.01 10.00 10.32
C GLY A 124 -3.54 10.41 10.49
N THR A 125 -2.86 9.83 11.48
CA THR A 125 -1.45 10.06 11.80
C THR A 125 -0.65 8.76 11.83
N LEU A 126 0.68 8.86 11.91
CA LEU A 126 1.59 7.72 11.90
C LEU A 126 2.52 7.73 13.11
N ASN A 127 2.86 6.55 13.63
CA ASN A 127 4.06 6.35 14.40
C ASN A 127 5.25 6.45 13.45
N GLN A 128 6.20 7.34 13.72
CA GLN A 128 7.34 7.58 12.84
C GLN A 128 8.36 6.44 12.88
N GLU A 129 8.42 5.71 14.00
CA GLU A 129 9.23 4.51 14.15
C GLU A 129 8.58 3.55 15.15
N ILE A 130 8.56 2.26 14.80
CA ILE A 130 8.18 1.15 15.69
C ILE A 130 9.24 0.06 15.62
N GLU A 131 9.35 -0.72 16.70
CA GLU A 131 10.28 -1.85 16.79
C GLU A 131 9.58 -3.16 16.43
N GLY A 132 10.37 -4.16 16.02
CA GLY A 132 9.89 -5.53 15.81
C GLY A 132 9.17 -5.80 14.49
N HIS A 133 9.10 -4.80 13.58
CA HIS A 133 8.42 -4.89 12.28
C HIS A 133 9.38 -4.81 11.07
N TRP A 134 10.67 -5.06 11.30
CA TRP A 134 11.68 -5.05 10.24
C TRP A 134 12.43 -6.37 10.16
N GLN A 135 12.01 -7.27 9.27
CA GLN A 135 12.69 -8.56 9.04
C GLN A 135 13.85 -8.49 8.02
N GLY A 136 14.08 -7.31 7.41
CA GLY A 136 15.14 -7.10 6.40
C GLY A 136 14.63 -7.35 4.98
N LEU A 137 14.53 -8.60 4.57
CA LEU A 137 13.99 -8.96 3.23
C LEU A 137 12.52 -9.36 3.32
N PRO A 138 11.70 -9.03 2.31
CA PRO A 138 10.25 -9.27 2.35
C PRO A 138 9.84 -10.72 2.07
N PHE A 139 10.79 -11.63 1.92
CA PHE A 139 10.52 -13.05 1.65
C PHE A 139 10.28 -13.84 2.93
N GLY A 140 9.35 -14.79 2.88
CA GLY A 140 8.90 -15.54 4.03
C GLY A 140 8.11 -14.69 5.04
N THR A 141 7.59 -15.32 6.07
CA THR A 141 6.74 -14.67 7.07
C THR A 141 7.51 -14.30 8.34
N SER A 142 7.11 -13.21 9.01
CA SER A 142 7.68 -12.69 10.25
C SER A 142 6.81 -13.04 11.45
N HIS A 143 5.62 -12.47 11.52
CA HIS A 143 4.71 -12.59 12.66
C HIS A 143 3.29 -12.95 12.23
N SER A 144 2.42 -13.22 13.19
CA SER A 144 1.00 -13.47 12.94
C SER A 144 0.19 -12.18 13.03
N ILE A 145 -0.96 -12.19 12.36
CA ILE A 145 -2.01 -11.20 12.54
C ILE A 145 -3.27 -11.85 13.11
N GLU A 146 -4.08 -11.07 13.82
CA GLU A 146 -5.45 -11.38 14.18
C GLU A 146 -6.39 -10.50 13.39
N THR A 147 -7.39 -11.10 12.75
CA THR A 147 -8.34 -10.39 11.89
C THR A 147 -9.66 -10.11 12.60
N LYS A 148 -10.35 -9.07 12.19
CA LYS A 148 -11.69 -8.74 12.70
C LYS A 148 -12.76 -9.52 11.97
N LYS A 149 -13.67 -10.15 12.74
CA LYS A 149 -14.80 -10.91 12.22
C LYS A 149 -15.64 -10.09 11.24
N GLY A 150 -15.93 -10.67 10.08
CA GLY A 150 -16.74 -10.05 9.02
C GLY A 150 -15.99 -9.01 8.21
N SER A 151 -14.66 -8.99 8.26
CA SER A 151 -13.82 -8.19 7.38
C SER A 151 -13.46 -8.96 6.11
N VAL A 152 -13.09 -8.23 5.06
CA VAL A 152 -12.52 -8.82 3.84
C VAL A 152 -11.21 -9.54 4.16
N VAL A 153 -10.40 -8.96 5.05
CA VAL A 153 -9.12 -9.60 5.46
C VAL A 153 -9.38 -10.94 6.16
N GLU A 154 -10.42 -11.06 7.02
CA GLU A 154 -10.80 -12.36 7.59
C GLU A 154 -11.23 -13.36 6.50
N GLN A 155 -12.01 -12.89 5.51
CA GLN A 155 -12.45 -13.75 4.40
C GLN A 155 -11.26 -14.30 3.60
N LEU A 156 -10.24 -13.50 3.36
CA LEU A 156 -9.09 -13.85 2.52
C LEU A 156 -8.00 -14.63 3.29
N PHE A 157 -7.77 -14.29 4.56
CA PHE A 157 -6.64 -14.78 5.36
C PHE A 157 -7.03 -15.60 6.58
N GLY A 158 -8.34 -15.75 6.85
CA GLY A 158 -8.85 -16.43 8.04
C GLY A 158 -8.72 -15.56 9.30
N GLN A 159 -9.06 -16.16 10.47
CA GLN A 159 -9.04 -15.45 11.76
C GLN A 159 -7.62 -15.11 12.24
N ALA A 160 -6.63 -15.86 11.79
CA ALA A 160 -5.20 -15.62 12.03
C ALA A 160 -4.41 -16.13 10.83
N SER A 161 -3.38 -15.39 10.46
CA SER A 161 -2.45 -15.72 9.40
C SER A 161 -1.05 -15.23 9.72
N ARG A 162 -0.04 -15.72 9.01
CA ARG A 162 1.32 -15.20 9.12
C ARG A 162 1.62 -14.30 7.94
N ILE A 163 2.28 -13.18 8.23
CA ILE A 163 2.64 -12.17 7.24
C ILE A 163 4.13 -11.84 7.30
N ASN A 164 4.66 -11.24 6.22
CA ASN A 164 5.97 -10.60 6.26
C ASN A 164 5.86 -9.20 6.87
N SER A 165 6.99 -8.62 7.29
CA SER A 165 7.00 -7.31 7.91
C SER A 165 8.30 -6.58 7.59
N VAL A 166 8.20 -5.49 6.82
CA VAL A 166 9.35 -4.67 6.40
C VAL A 166 8.94 -3.20 6.44
N HIS A 167 8.61 -2.71 7.64
CA HIS A 167 8.22 -1.32 7.83
C HIS A 167 8.71 -0.77 9.18
N ARG A 168 8.93 0.52 9.24
CA ARG A 168 9.32 1.28 10.44
C ARG A 168 8.22 2.19 10.92
N GLN A 169 7.43 2.74 10.00
CA GLN A 169 6.22 3.50 10.32
C GLN A 169 5.01 2.57 10.43
N SER A 170 4.01 3.01 11.21
CA SER A 170 2.70 2.36 11.31
C SER A 170 1.60 3.39 11.52
N ILE A 171 0.34 3.00 11.34
CA ILE A 171 -0.81 3.84 11.68
C ILE A 171 -0.83 4.06 13.19
N LYS A 172 -0.90 5.35 13.62
CA LYS A 172 -1.06 5.79 15.00
C LYS A 172 -2.53 6.10 15.29
N ASP A 173 -3.02 7.17 14.69
CA ASP A 173 -4.44 7.51 14.75
C ASP A 173 -5.10 7.13 13.43
N LEU A 174 -6.06 6.23 13.49
CA LEU A 174 -6.79 5.79 12.31
C LEU A 174 -7.76 6.86 11.84
N ALA A 175 -7.73 7.18 10.57
CA ALA A 175 -8.67 8.11 9.95
C ALA A 175 -10.12 7.63 10.08
N PRO A 176 -11.09 8.53 10.32
CA PRO A 176 -12.49 8.17 10.66
C PRO A 176 -13.25 7.44 9.54
N ASN A 177 -12.75 7.53 8.31
CA ASN A 177 -13.32 6.85 7.15
C ASN A 177 -13.00 5.34 7.08
N PHE A 178 -12.17 4.85 8.00
CA PHE A 178 -11.69 3.47 7.99
C PHE A 178 -11.99 2.73 9.29
N ARG A 179 -12.04 1.42 9.19
CA ARG A 179 -11.96 0.49 10.32
C ARG A 179 -10.67 -0.33 10.23
N ALA A 180 -10.03 -0.57 11.35
CA ALA A 180 -8.92 -1.50 11.41
C ALA A 180 -9.46 -2.94 11.38
N THR A 181 -8.91 -3.76 10.51
CA THR A 181 -9.41 -5.12 10.22
C THR A 181 -8.40 -6.23 10.47
N ALA A 182 -7.13 -5.89 10.69
CA ALA A 182 -6.12 -6.80 11.21
C ALA A 182 -5.16 -6.09 12.16
N PHE A 183 -4.61 -6.84 13.12
CA PHE A 183 -3.69 -6.34 14.13
C PHE A 183 -2.59 -7.36 14.39
N ASP A 184 -1.40 -6.88 14.74
CA ASP A 184 -0.39 -7.69 15.38
C ASP A 184 -0.80 -7.99 16.83
N PRO A 185 -0.92 -9.26 17.26
CA PRO A 185 -1.30 -9.60 18.63
C PRO A 185 -0.25 -9.23 19.68
N ARG A 186 1.00 -8.94 19.29
CA ARG A 186 2.10 -8.63 20.20
C ARG A 186 2.03 -7.20 20.76
N ASP A 187 1.66 -6.24 19.90
CA ASP A 187 1.72 -4.79 20.23
C ASP A 187 0.50 -4.00 19.74
N HIS A 188 -0.46 -4.68 19.13
CA HIS A 188 -1.68 -4.09 18.55
C HIS A 188 -1.46 -3.12 17.39
N THR A 189 -0.30 -3.20 16.72
CA THR A 189 -0.08 -2.46 15.47
C THR A 189 -1.19 -2.79 14.47
N ILE A 190 -1.75 -1.75 13.84
CA ILE A 190 -2.78 -1.92 12.80
C ILE A 190 -2.09 -2.43 11.54
N GLU A 191 -2.49 -3.62 11.10
CA GLU A 191 -1.93 -4.30 9.94
C GLU A 191 -2.84 -4.24 8.71
N ALA A 192 -4.13 -3.96 8.87
CA ALA A 192 -5.03 -3.75 7.74
C ALA A 192 -6.18 -2.80 8.07
N ILE A 193 -6.64 -2.08 7.05
CA ILE A 193 -7.77 -1.17 7.12
C ILE A 193 -8.72 -1.37 5.94
N GLU A 194 -10.00 -1.11 6.16
CA GLU A 194 -11.06 -1.09 5.15
C GLU A 194 -11.90 0.17 5.30
N ALA A 195 -12.29 0.79 4.18
CA ALA A 195 -13.18 1.95 4.19
C ALA A 195 -14.59 1.59 4.70
N VAL A 196 -15.22 2.53 5.43
CA VAL A 196 -16.58 2.37 5.99
C VAL A 196 -17.57 3.40 5.46
N ASP A 197 -17.13 4.30 4.61
CA ASP A 197 -17.90 5.44 4.07
C ASP A 197 -18.40 5.22 2.63
N GLY A 198 -18.23 4.01 2.10
CA GLY A 198 -18.63 3.63 0.74
C GLY A 198 -17.54 3.79 -0.32
N HIS A 199 -16.36 4.30 0.03
CA HIS A 199 -15.21 4.23 -0.85
C HIS A 199 -14.71 2.79 -1.01
N ARG A 200 -14.27 2.44 -2.20
CA ARG A 200 -13.67 1.13 -2.49
C ARG A 200 -12.17 1.17 -2.22
N ILE A 201 -11.82 1.28 -0.94
CA ILE A 201 -10.42 1.44 -0.48
C ILE A 201 -10.15 0.45 0.63
N MET A 202 -9.04 -0.27 0.50
CA MET A 202 -8.45 -1.06 1.56
C MET A 202 -6.94 -0.90 1.58
N GLY A 203 -6.32 -1.27 2.69
CA GLY A 203 -4.87 -1.21 2.80
C GLY A 203 -4.32 -2.26 3.75
N LEU A 204 -3.12 -2.72 3.44
CA LEU A 204 -2.37 -3.72 4.19
C LEU A 204 -0.99 -3.18 4.52
N GLN A 205 -0.53 -3.40 5.75
CA GLN A 205 0.79 -2.95 6.18
C GLN A 205 1.91 -3.88 5.72
N TRP A 206 1.61 -5.15 5.49
CA TRP A 206 2.57 -6.12 4.97
C TRP A 206 2.67 -6.09 3.44
N HIS A 207 3.51 -6.97 2.89
CA HIS A 207 3.79 -7.07 1.46
C HIS A 207 3.28 -8.39 0.87
N PRO A 208 1.97 -8.48 0.52
CA PRO A 208 1.38 -9.68 -0.05
C PRO A 208 1.99 -10.06 -1.41
N GLU A 209 2.51 -9.08 -2.17
CA GLU A 209 3.10 -9.33 -3.48
C GLU A 209 4.30 -10.29 -3.43
N TYR A 210 5.03 -10.34 -2.33
CA TYR A 210 6.16 -11.27 -2.17
C TYR A 210 5.73 -12.66 -1.72
N LEU A 211 4.51 -12.85 -1.27
CA LEU A 211 3.96 -14.10 -0.75
C LEU A 211 2.92 -14.75 -1.67
N VAL A 212 2.74 -14.24 -2.88
CA VAL A 212 1.70 -14.70 -3.85
C VAL A 212 1.78 -16.20 -4.13
N ASN A 213 2.98 -16.77 -4.14
CA ASN A 213 3.21 -18.19 -4.41
C ASN A 213 3.40 -19.04 -3.14
N GLU A 214 3.37 -18.44 -1.96
CA GLU A 214 3.62 -19.11 -0.68
C GLU A 214 2.31 -19.34 0.10
N GLU A 215 1.40 -18.36 0.10
CA GLU A 215 0.18 -18.36 0.87
C GLU A 215 -1.00 -17.95 -0.02
N GLU A 216 -2.01 -18.79 -0.12
CA GLU A 216 -3.16 -18.63 -1.03
C GLU A 216 -3.89 -17.29 -0.84
N GLY A 217 -4.05 -16.82 0.41
CA GLY A 217 -4.71 -15.56 0.73
C GLY A 217 -4.09 -14.34 0.03
N ASN A 218 -2.78 -14.37 -0.24
CA ASN A 218 -2.11 -13.25 -0.93
C ASN A 218 -2.49 -13.19 -2.42
N LEU A 219 -2.64 -14.33 -3.11
CA LEU A 219 -3.15 -14.36 -4.48
C LEU A 219 -4.65 -14.01 -4.53
N GLU A 220 -5.44 -14.51 -3.56
CA GLU A 220 -6.87 -14.20 -3.45
C GLU A 220 -7.09 -12.68 -3.22
N LEU A 221 -6.19 -11.98 -2.54
CA LEU A 221 -6.24 -10.52 -2.43
C LEU A 221 -6.19 -9.82 -3.80
N PHE A 222 -5.29 -10.26 -4.69
CA PHE A 222 -5.21 -9.71 -6.05
C PHE A 222 -6.47 -10.07 -6.87
N ARG A 223 -7.04 -11.25 -6.68
CA ARG A 223 -8.32 -11.63 -7.30
C ARG A 223 -9.46 -10.77 -6.77
N TYR A 224 -9.52 -10.57 -5.46
CA TYR A 224 -10.49 -9.69 -4.81
C TYR A 224 -10.39 -8.26 -5.33
N LEU A 225 -9.19 -7.71 -5.43
CA LEU A 225 -8.98 -6.38 -6.03
C LEU A 225 -9.58 -6.31 -7.44
N LEU A 226 -9.39 -7.33 -8.27
CA LEU A 226 -9.86 -7.30 -9.65
C LEU A 226 -11.38 -7.43 -9.78
N GLN A 227 -12.03 -8.21 -8.91
CA GLN A 227 -13.41 -8.66 -9.09
C GLN A 227 -14.40 -7.96 -8.18
N GLU A 228 -14.01 -7.69 -6.93
CA GLU A 228 -14.93 -7.31 -5.86
C GLU A 228 -14.67 -5.87 -5.33
N LEU A 229 -13.39 -5.46 -5.21
CA LEU A 229 -13.01 -4.12 -4.72
C LEU A 229 -13.25 -3.01 -5.81
#